data_7b84db3efcd3af6f34bd99d44d0e0a51
#
_entry.id   7b84db3efcd3af6f34bd99d44d0e0a51
#
_cell.length_a   1.000
_cell.length_b   1.000
_cell.length_c   1.000
_cell.angle_alpha   90.00
_cell.angle_beta   90.00
_cell.angle_gamma   90.00
#
_symmetry.space_group_name_H-M   'P 1'
#
loop_
_entity.id
_entity.type
_entity.pdbx_description
1 polymer ?
#
loop_
_entity_poly.entity_id
_entity_poly.type
_entity_poly.pdbx_seq_one_letter_code
_entity_poly.pdbx_strand_id
1 'polypeptide(L)'
;MKLMGIGDEAGGGLDSQITATRELGWKHIEPRGMEVPGFAKANFHEIPDAAFDLAVKKLEDAGLSVYCFGSTVMNWAKKVGDPFDITLGEVKRAIPRMKRTGAKYIRIMSFKPGDDEFQTPPEVFRRVKDVTNMFLDQGLQPVHENCMNYGGMSWQHTLELLDKAPGLKLVFDTANPIFNPDRSRPKPWPRQDAWEFWEHVRDHVV
;
A
#
# COMPACT_ATOMS: atom_id res chain seq x y z
N MET A 1 -13.31 -6.28 -15.13
CA MET A 1 -12.41 -5.28 -14.50
C MET A 1 -13.19 -4.53 -13.44
N LYS A 2 -12.61 -4.28 -12.26
CA LYS A 2 -13.20 -3.45 -11.21
C LYS A 2 -12.49 -2.10 -11.20
N LEU A 3 -13.27 -1.02 -11.20
CA LEU A 3 -12.75 0.34 -11.11
C LEU A 3 -12.92 0.83 -9.68
N MET A 4 -11.87 1.47 -9.15
CA MET A 4 -11.86 2.12 -7.84
C MET A 4 -10.81 3.23 -7.84
N GLY A 5 -10.89 4.12 -6.85
CA GLY A 5 -9.90 5.17 -6.62
C GLY A 5 -9.35 5.13 -5.21
N ILE A 6 -8.15 5.68 -5.04
CA ILE A 6 -7.61 6.00 -3.73
C ILE A 6 -8.42 7.18 -3.20
N GLY A 7 -9.20 6.95 -2.14
CA GLY A 7 -10.25 7.87 -1.69
C GLY A 7 -9.77 9.29 -1.39
N ASP A 8 -8.62 9.45 -0.74
CA ASP A 8 -8.10 10.76 -0.33
C ASP A 8 -7.48 11.60 -1.48
N GLU A 9 -7.39 11.07 -2.69
CA GLU A 9 -7.12 11.87 -3.90
C GLU A 9 -8.31 12.79 -4.26
N ALA A 10 -9.52 12.41 -3.85
CA ALA A 10 -10.71 13.23 -4.03
C ALA A 10 -10.99 14.21 -2.88
N GLY A 11 -10.27 14.07 -1.77
CA GLY A 11 -10.39 14.93 -0.58
C GLY A 11 -10.16 14.20 0.73
N GLY A 12 -9.83 14.94 1.80
CA GLY A 12 -9.48 14.34 3.10
C GLY A 12 -10.67 13.75 3.85
N GLY A 13 -11.87 14.32 3.69
CA GLY A 13 -13.07 13.94 4.43
C GLY A 13 -13.74 12.69 3.88
N LEU A 14 -14.24 11.82 4.76
CA LEU A 14 -14.96 10.61 4.37
C LEU A 14 -16.14 10.89 3.42
N ASP A 15 -16.93 11.92 3.70
CA ASP A 15 -18.11 12.24 2.88
C ASP A 15 -17.71 12.70 1.46
N SER A 16 -16.62 13.45 1.31
CA SER A 16 -16.07 13.82 0.00
C SER A 16 -15.61 12.59 -0.79
N GLN A 17 -14.94 11.65 -0.13
CA GLN A 17 -14.47 10.41 -0.75
C GLN A 17 -15.64 9.55 -1.23
N ILE A 18 -16.71 9.43 -0.42
CA ILE A 18 -17.94 8.72 -0.78
C ILE A 18 -18.61 9.38 -1.99
N THR A 19 -18.77 10.71 -1.95
CA THR A 19 -19.43 11.47 -3.02
C THR A 19 -18.69 11.28 -4.34
N ALA A 20 -17.39 11.51 -4.37
CA ALA A 20 -16.58 11.35 -5.58
C ALA A 20 -16.64 9.93 -6.16
N THR A 21 -16.54 8.90 -5.29
CA THR A 21 -16.64 7.50 -5.74
C THR A 21 -17.98 7.19 -6.39
N ARG A 22 -19.07 7.73 -5.83
CA ARG A 22 -20.43 7.55 -6.37
C ARG A 22 -20.66 8.32 -7.66
N GLU A 23 -20.19 9.57 -7.76
CA GLU A 23 -20.27 10.39 -8.99
C GLU A 23 -19.57 9.74 -10.18
N LEU A 24 -18.46 9.04 -9.92
CA LEU A 24 -17.77 8.23 -10.93
C LEU A 24 -18.48 6.92 -11.27
N GLY A 25 -19.59 6.59 -10.60
CA GLY A 25 -20.33 5.35 -10.78
C GLY A 25 -19.62 4.11 -10.26
N TRP A 26 -18.57 4.27 -9.46
CA TRP A 26 -17.79 3.17 -8.91
C TRP A 26 -18.49 2.54 -7.70
N LYS A 27 -18.21 1.26 -7.49
CA LYS A 27 -18.76 0.47 -6.38
C LYS A 27 -17.73 0.09 -5.33
N HIS A 28 -16.47 0.38 -5.62
CA HIS A 28 -15.33 0.03 -4.77
C HIS A 28 -14.50 1.27 -4.48
N ILE A 29 -13.91 1.31 -3.30
CA ILE A 29 -13.00 2.35 -2.86
C ILE A 29 -11.73 1.71 -2.26
N GLU A 30 -10.58 2.38 -2.45
CA GLU A 30 -9.36 2.14 -1.71
C GLU A 30 -9.16 3.24 -0.67
N PRO A 31 -9.59 3.07 0.60
CA PRO A 31 -9.34 4.05 1.63
C PRO A 31 -7.87 4.06 2.04
N ARG A 32 -7.27 5.26 2.05
CA ARG A 32 -5.90 5.54 2.51
C ARG A 32 -5.95 6.49 3.71
N GLY A 33 -5.82 7.80 3.50
CA GLY A 33 -6.00 8.81 4.53
C GLY A 33 -7.48 9.22 4.63
N MET A 34 -7.99 9.37 5.87
CA MET A 34 -9.39 9.66 6.06
C MET A 34 -9.63 10.52 7.29
N GLU A 35 -10.42 11.57 7.12
CA GLU A 35 -11.01 12.35 8.22
C GLU A 35 -12.48 11.92 8.39
N VAL A 36 -12.76 11.27 9.51
CA VAL A 36 -14.10 10.86 9.87
C VAL A 36 -14.71 11.94 10.77
N PRO A 37 -15.99 12.34 10.58
CA PRO A 37 -16.61 13.37 11.41
C PRO A 37 -16.43 13.15 12.91
N GLY A 38 -15.87 14.14 13.61
CA GLY A 38 -15.57 14.08 15.03
C GLY A 38 -14.22 13.44 15.42
N PHE A 39 -13.42 13.02 14.44
CA PHE A 39 -12.12 12.39 14.68
C PHE A 39 -11.01 13.05 13.85
N ALA A 40 -9.77 13.01 14.36
CA ALA A 40 -8.61 13.48 13.62
C ALA A 40 -8.35 12.62 12.36
N LYS A 41 -7.85 13.26 11.29
CA LYS A 41 -7.42 12.54 10.07
C LYS A 41 -6.30 11.57 10.39
N ALA A 42 -6.45 10.33 9.95
CA ALA A 42 -5.41 9.31 10.03
C ALA A 42 -5.55 8.30 8.89
N ASN A 43 -4.65 7.33 8.79
CA ASN A 43 -4.78 6.25 7.82
C ASN A 43 -5.92 5.31 8.24
N PHE A 44 -6.69 4.79 7.27
CA PHE A 44 -7.89 4.00 7.51
C PHE A 44 -7.67 2.79 8.43
N HIS A 45 -6.52 2.14 8.35
CA HIS A 45 -6.19 1.03 9.25
C HIS A 45 -5.76 1.50 10.66
N GLU A 46 -5.59 2.80 10.90
CA GLU A 46 -5.10 3.38 12.15
C GLU A 46 -6.11 4.29 12.87
N ILE A 47 -7.19 4.77 12.20
CA ILE A 47 -8.21 5.57 12.87
C ILE A 47 -8.76 4.84 14.11
N PRO A 48 -9.23 5.55 15.15
CA PRO A 48 -9.86 4.93 16.33
C PRO A 48 -11.01 3.98 15.96
N ASP A 49 -11.28 2.95 16.79
CA ASP A 49 -12.30 1.95 16.46
C ASP A 49 -13.67 2.57 16.24
N ALA A 50 -14.08 3.55 17.04
CA ALA A 50 -15.35 4.26 16.84
C ALA A 50 -15.41 5.03 15.51
N ALA A 51 -14.27 5.60 15.05
CA ALA A 51 -14.18 6.24 13.74
C ALA A 51 -14.24 5.19 12.62
N PHE A 52 -13.59 4.03 12.81
CA PHE A 52 -13.63 2.94 11.86
C PHE A 52 -15.05 2.39 11.68
N ASP A 53 -15.78 2.13 12.77
CA ASP A 53 -17.15 1.65 12.71
C ASP A 53 -18.08 2.66 12.00
N LEU A 54 -17.94 3.95 12.30
CA LEU A 54 -18.68 5.00 11.62
C LEU A 54 -18.34 5.07 10.12
N ALA A 55 -17.06 4.96 9.77
CA ALA A 55 -16.63 4.99 8.37
C ALA A 55 -17.17 3.78 7.60
N VAL A 56 -17.08 2.59 8.17
CA VAL A 56 -17.61 1.36 7.55
C VAL A 56 -19.12 1.49 7.34
N LYS A 57 -19.85 1.92 8.38
CA LYS A 57 -21.31 2.13 8.24
C LYS A 57 -21.66 3.11 7.13
N LYS A 58 -20.98 4.26 7.03
CA LYS A 58 -21.24 5.25 5.97
C LYS A 58 -20.92 4.70 4.57
N LEU A 59 -19.88 3.91 4.42
CA LEU A 59 -19.54 3.24 3.16
C LEU A 59 -20.62 2.21 2.78
N GLU A 60 -21.05 1.38 3.73
CA GLU A 60 -22.14 0.39 3.56
C GLU A 60 -23.46 1.09 3.18
N ASP A 61 -23.87 2.15 3.90
CA ASP A 61 -25.07 2.94 3.61
C ASP A 61 -25.02 3.59 2.21
N ALA A 62 -23.81 3.93 1.73
CA ALA A 62 -23.59 4.46 0.38
C ALA A 62 -23.53 3.38 -0.71
N GLY A 63 -23.61 2.10 -0.35
CA GLY A 63 -23.48 0.97 -1.27
C GLY A 63 -22.08 0.77 -1.82
N LEU A 64 -21.06 1.22 -1.08
CA LEU A 64 -19.64 1.09 -1.44
C LEU A 64 -18.97 -0.03 -0.64
N SER A 65 -18.09 -0.77 -1.28
CA SER A 65 -17.26 -1.78 -0.64
C SER A 65 -15.78 -1.38 -0.63
N VAL A 66 -15.07 -1.70 0.43
CA VAL A 66 -13.62 -1.56 0.51
C VAL A 66 -12.99 -2.74 -0.22
N TYR A 67 -12.18 -2.49 -1.24
CA TYR A 67 -11.55 -3.53 -2.02
C TYR A 67 -10.09 -3.77 -1.62
N CYS A 68 -9.35 -2.69 -1.44
CA CYS A 68 -7.95 -2.68 -1.00
C CYS A 68 -7.79 -1.65 0.11
N PHE A 69 -6.94 -1.91 1.11
CA PHE A 69 -6.50 -0.92 2.08
C PHE A 69 -5.25 -0.23 1.56
N GLY A 70 -5.33 1.08 1.29
CA GLY A 70 -4.18 1.94 0.98
C GLY A 70 -3.35 2.21 2.23
N SER A 71 -2.74 1.17 2.84
CA SER A 71 -2.08 1.31 4.14
C SER A 71 -0.73 2.03 4.08
N THR A 72 -0.27 2.47 5.25
CA THR A 72 1.08 3.03 5.45
C THR A 72 2.06 2.03 6.05
N VAL A 73 1.72 0.74 6.05
CA VAL A 73 2.60 -0.33 6.55
C VAL A 73 3.92 -0.33 5.78
N MET A 74 5.03 -0.11 6.50
CA MET A 74 6.40 -0.02 5.95
C MET A 74 6.56 1.01 4.81
N ASN A 75 5.79 2.12 4.84
CA ASN A 75 5.82 3.12 3.77
C ASN A 75 7.14 3.92 3.75
N TRP A 76 7.28 4.75 2.72
CA TRP A 76 8.45 5.61 2.48
C TRP A 76 8.73 6.65 3.58
N ALA A 77 7.83 6.88 4.53
CA ALA A 77 8.07 7.73 5.69
C ALA A 77 8.77 6.98 6.85
N LYS A 78 8.90 5.66 6.76
CA LYS A 78 9.47 4.77 7.79
C LYS A 78 10.83 4.24 7.35
N LYS A 79 11.71 4.03 8.34
CA LYS A 79 13.05 3.45 8.12
C LYS A 79 13.10 2.00 8.60
N VAL A 80 13.92 1.20 7.96
CA VAL A 80 14.13 -0.19 8.39
C VAL A 80 14.75 -0.30 9.79
N GLY A 81 15.45 0.74 10.25
CA GLY A 81 16.00 0.81 11.62
C GLY A 81 14.99 1.12 12.72
N ASP A 82 13.76 1.52 12.37
CA ASP A 82 12.72 1.79 13.37
C ASP A 82 12.31 0.49 14.09
N PRO A 83 11.81 0.57 15.35
CA PRO A 83 11.33 -0.61 16.07
C PRO A 83 10.27 -1.38 15.27
N PHE A 84 10.50 -2.67 15.04
CA PHE A 84 9.59 -3.48 14.21
C PHE A 84 8.22 -3.68 14.85
N ASP A 85 8.13 -3.57 16.16
CA ASP A 85 6.85 -3.66 16.90
C ASP A 85 5.82 -2.61 16.45
N ILE A 86 6.26 -1.46 15.96
CA ILE A 86 5.38 -0.44 15.37
C ILE A 86 4.66 -1.05 14.16
N THR A 87 5.40 -1.62 13.23
CA THR A 87 4.84 -2.30 12.04
C THR A 87 3.95 -3.48 12.42
N LEU A 88 4.38 -4.30 13.38
CA LEU A 88 3.57 -5.43 13.86
C LEU A 88 2.25 -4.98 14.48
N GLY A 89 2.25 -3.85 15.18
CA GLY A 89 1.05 -3.22 15.73
C GLY A 89 0.07 -2.77 14.63
N GLU A 90 0.58 -2.16 13.55
CA GLU A 90 -0.22 -1.78 12.38
C GLU A 90 -0.88 -3.01 11.72
N VAL A 91 -0.10 -4.06 11.47
CA VAL A 91 -0.58 -5.31 10.86
C VAL A 91 -1.66 -5.97 11.72
N LYS A 92 -1.42 -6.10 13.03
CA LYS A 92 -2.38 -6.67 13.99
C LYS A 92 -3.70 -5.90 14.02
N ARG A 93 -3.67 -4.59 13.80
CA ARG A 93 -4.87 -3.74 13.72
C ARG A 93 -5.55 -3.86 12.36
N ALA A 94 -4.78 -3.92 11.26
CA ALA A 94 -5.31 -3.99 9.91
C ALA A 94 -6.08 -5.30 9.64
N ILE A 95 -5.58 -6.43 10.09
CA ILE A 95 -6.16 -7.77 9.83
C ILE A 95 -7.65 -7.87 10.21
N PRO A 96 -8.07 -7.60 11.46
CA PRO A 96 -9.50 -7.70 11.81
C PRO A 96 -10.35 -6.67 11.06
N ARG A 97 -9.81 -5.49 10.73
CA ARG A 97 -10.49 -4.45 9.96
C ARG A 97 -10.72 -4.86 8.51
N MET A 98 -9.74 -5.50 7.88
CA MET A 98 -9.92 -6.08 6.55
C MET A 98 -11.00 -7.17 6.55
N LYS A 99 -10.99 -8.04 7.54
CA LYS A 99 -12.04 -9.08 7.69
C LYS A 99 -13.44 -8.46 7.90
N ARG A 100 -13.54 -7.40 8.70
CA ARG A 100 -14.82 -6.69 8.95
C ARG A 100 -15.36 -6.03 7.68
N THR A 101 -14.51 -5.50 6.80
CA THR A 101 -14.92 -4.84 5.55
C THR A 101 -15.00 -5.80 4.36
N GLY A 102 -14.53 -7.04 4.48
CA GLY A 102 -14.42 -7.98 3.36
C GLY A 102 -13.32 -7.61 2.34
N ALA A 103 -12.42 -6.67 2.68
CA ALA A 103 -11.30 -6.30 1.82
C ALA A 103 -10.35 -7.48 1.64
N LYS A 104 -9.93 -7.72 0.38
CA LYS A 104 -9.02 -8.82 0.05
C LYS A 104 -7.56 -8.39 0.02
N TYR A 105 -7.30 -7.14 -0.33
CA TYR A 105 -5.97 -6.61 -0.59
C TYR A 105 -5.60 -5.55 0.44
N ILE A 106 -4.32 -5.51 0.77
CA ILE A 106 -3.71 -4.42 1.53
C ILE A 106 -2.40 -4.03 0.87
N ARG A 107 -2.25 -2.73 0.59
CA ARG A 107 -0.98 -2.21 0.12
C ARG A 107 0.01 -2.17 1.28
N ILE A 108 1.18 -2.77 1.08
CA ILE A 108 2.36 -2.62 1.93
C ILE A 108 3.52 -2.06 1.11
N MET A 109 4.52 -1.54 1.77
CA MET A 109 5.74 -1.06 1.14
C MET A 109 6.98 -1.76 1.73
N SER A 110 8.17 -1.23 1.48
CA SER A 110 9.44 -1.83 1.91
C SER A 110 10.40 -0.80 2.50
N PHE A 111 9.89 0.17 3.25
CA PHE A 111 10.64 1.24 3.91
C PHE A 111 11.34 2.21 2.95
N LYS A 112 11.79 3.35 3.49
CA LYS A 112 12.54 4.35 2.74
C LYS A 112 14.01 3.97 2.65
N PRO A 113 14.59 3.88 1.43
CA PRO A 113 16.03 3.76 1.28
C PRO A 113 16.73 5.07 1.63
N GLY A 114 17.97 4.99 2.07
CA GLY A 114 18.85 6.15 2.20
C GLY A 114 19.16 6.77 0.83
N ASP A 115 19.63 8.03 0.83
CA ASP A 115 19.81 8.79 -0.41
C ASP A 115 20.85 8.13 -1.34
N ASP A 116 21.86 7.51 -0.80
CA ASP A 116 22.94 6.85 -1.53
C ASP A 116 22.82 5.32 -1.60
N GLU A 117 21.82 4.74 -0.99
CA GLU A 117 21.60 3.31 -0.99
C GLU A 117 21.09 2.82 -2.36
N PHE A 118 21.68 1.72 -2.81
CA PHE A 118 21.34 1.04 -4.08
C PHE A 118 21.20 -0.47 -3.92
N GLN A 119 21.26 -0.96 -2.70
CA GLN A 119 21.04 -2.36 -2.35
C GLN A 119 19.99 -2.45 -1.26
N THR A 120 19.16 -3.48 -1.32
CA THR A 120 18.15 -3.72 -0.28
C THR A 120 18.78 -4.45 0.90
N PRO A 121 18.80 -3.89 2.10
CA PRO A 121 19.32 -4.56 3.29
C PRO A 121 18.58 -5.88 3.59
N PRO A 122 19.27 -6.93 4.07
CA PRO A 122 18.63 -8.21 4.43
C PRO A 122 17.46 -8.08 5.41
N GLU A 123 17.51 -7.10 6.31
CA GLU A 123 16.45 -6.83 7.29
C GLU A 123 15.16 -6.35 6.62
N VAL A 124 15.22 -5.64 5.50
CA VAL A 124 14.03 -5.28 4.71
C VAL A 124 13.33 -6.52 4.21
N PHE A 125 14.08 -7.45 3.59
CA PHE A 125 13.51 -8.70 3.09
C PHE A 125 12.87 -9.52 4.22
N ARG A 126 13.56 -9.64 5.36
CA ARG A 126 13.04 -10.35 6.52
C ARG A 126 11.70 -9.76 6.98
N ARG A 127 11.65 -8.44 7.22
CA ARG A 127 10.43 -7.77 7.70
C ARG A 127 9.29 -7.82 6.70
N VAL A 128 9.57 -7.62 5.40
CA VAL A 128 8.53 -7.72 4.36
C VAL A 128 7.99 -9.14 4.28
N LYS A 129 8.86 -10.16 4.35
CA LYS A 129 8.44 -11.58 4.40
C LYS A 129 7.57 -11.88 5.62
N ASP A 130 7.99 -11.42 6.81
CA ASP A 130 7.23 -11.65 8.05
C ASP A 130 5.83 -11.04 7.96
N VAL A 131 5.74 -9.77 7.51
CA VAL A 131 4.46 -9.08 7.32
C VAL A 131 3.61 -9.76 6.24
N THR A 132 4.23 -10.19 5.14
CA THR A 132 3.53 -10.93 4.06
C THR A 132 2.90 -12.20 4.62
N ASN A 133 3.65 -13.00 5.36
CA ASN A 133 3.15 -14.24 5.96
C ASN A 133 2.00 -13.97 6.94
N MET A 134 2.10 -12.92 7.79
CA MET A 134 1.02 -12.57 8.73
C MET A 134 -0.32 -12.31 8.03
N PHE A 135 -0.32 -11.69 6.86
CA PHE A 135 -1.54 -11.48 6.08
C PHE A 135 -1.99 -12.77 5.37
N LEU A 136 -1.07 -13.50 4.74
CA LEU A 136 -1.39 -14.74 4.03
C LEU A 136 -1.96 -15.81 4.96
N ASP A 137 -1.44 -15.96 6.18
CA ASP A 137 -1.93 -16.87 7.21
C ASP A 137 -3.39 -16.57 7.63
N GLN A 138 -3.87 -15.36 7.32
CA GLN A 138 -5.24 -14.93 7.57
C GLN A 138 -6.13 -14.95 6.32
N GLY A 139 -5.62 -15.49 5.19
CA GLY A 139 -6.31 -15.52 3.90
C GLY A 139 -6.44 -14.15 3.22
N LEU A 140 -5.57 -13.20 3.59
CA LEU A 140 -5.54 -11.84 3.05
C LEU A 140 -4.32 -11.68 2.12
N GLN A 141 -4.46 -10.91 1.04
CA GLN A 141 -3.40 -10.74 0.06
C GLN A 141 -2.70 -9.39 0.22
N PRO A 142 -1.45 -9.35 0.73
CA PRO A 142 -0.65 -8.14 0.67
C PRO A 142 -0.16 -7.89 -0.75
N VAL A 143 -0.12 -6.60 -1.14
CA VAL A 143 0.38 -6.12 -2.43
C VAL A 143 1.42 -5.03 -2.19
N HIS A 144 2.53 -5.09 -2.88
CA HIS A 144 3.59 -4.10 -2.80
C HIS A 144 3.45 -3.05 -3.91
N GLU A 145 3.61 -1.78 -3.57
CA GLU A 145 3.61 -0.69 -4.56
C GLU A 145 5.05 -0.29 -4.94
N ASN A 146 5.29 -0.12 -6.23
CA ASN A 146 6.53 0.40 -6.79
C ASN A 146 6.68 1.92 -6.55
N CYS A 147 6.81 2.31 -5.28
CA CYS A 147 6.92 3.70 -4.83
C CYS A 147 8.35 4.05 -4.40
N MET A 148 8.55 5.18 -3.71
CA MET A 148 9.84 5.61 -3.13
C MET A 148 10.26 4.75 -1.93
N ASN A 149 10.42 3.46 -2.15
CA ASN A 149 10.81 2.46 -1.15
C ASN A 149 11.86 1.50 -1.75
N TYR A 150 12.44 0.59 -0.94
CA TYR A 150 13.50 -0.29 -1.43
C TYR A 150 13.06 -1.14 -2.64
N GLY A 151 11.88 -1.75 -2.61
CA GLY A 151 11.36 -2.52 -3.74
C GLY A 151 11.05 -1.66 -4.97
N GLY A 152 10.87 -0.35 -4.81
CA GLY A 152 10.61 0.60 -5.91
C GLY A 152 11.87 1.23 -6.50
N MET A 153 13.08 0.85 -6.04
CA MET A 153 14.35 1.41 -6.54
C MET A 153 14.64 1.05 -8.01
N SER A 154 14.10 -0.06 -8.50
CA SER A 154 14.05 -0.49 -9.90
C SER A 154 13.21 -1.75 -10.03
N TRP A 155 12.90 -2.19 -11.25
CA TRP A 155 12.21 -3.46 -11.46
C TRP A 155 13.01 -4.67 -10.94
N GLN A 156 14.34 -4.63 -10.98
CA GLN A 156 15.21 -5.68 -10.43
C GLN A 156 15.01 -5.80 -8.91
N HIS A 157 14.97 -4.67 -8.20
CA HIS A 157 14.72 -4.67 -6.74
C HIS A 157 13.32 -5.16 -6.40
N THR A 158 12.32 -4.86 -7.25
CA THR A 158 10.97 -5.40 -7.10
C THR A 158 10.97 -6.91 -7.21
N LEU A 159 11.59 -7.47 -8.26
CA LEU A 159 11.65 -8.92 -8.46
C LEU A 159 12.44 -9.63 -7.36
N GLU A 160 13.55 -9.04 -6.90
CA GLU A 160 14.30 -9.56 -5.76
C GLU A 160 13.43 -9.59 -4.49
N LEU A 161 12.66 -8.52 -4.24
CA LEU A 161 11.75 -8.46 -3.09
C LEU A 161 10.69 -9.57 -3.15
N LEU A 162 10.11 -9.82 -4.33
CA LEU A 162 9.12 -10.90 -4.52
C LEU A 162 9.74 -12.29 -4.32
N ASP A 163 10.97 -12.51 -4.79
CA ASP A 163 11.71 -13.76 -4.55
C ASP A 163 11.93 -14.01 -3.05
N LYS A 164 12.30 -12.96 -2.30
CA LYS A 164 12.58 -13.05 -0.86
C LYS A 164 11.32 -13.06 0.02
N ALA A 165 10.18 -12.62 -0.51
CA ALA A 165 8.89 -12.61 0.18
C ALA A 165 7.82 -13.39 -0.62
N PRO A 166 7.91 -14.74 -0.68
CA PRO A 166 6.99 -15.56 -1.45
C PRO A 166 5.52 -15.31 -1.08
N GLY A 167 4.67 -15.19 -2.10
CA GLY A 167 3.24 -14.90 -1.94
C GLY A 167 2.88 -13.41 -1.91
N LEU A 168 3.86 -12.51 -1.80
CA LEU A 168 3.63 -11.09 -2.04
C LEU A 168 3.28 -10.89 -3.53
N LYS A 169 2.32 -9.99 -3.80
CA LYS A 169 1.93 -9.57 -5.14
C LYS A 169 2.20 -8.08 -5.32
N LEU A 170 1.92 -7.54 -6.49
CA LEU A 170 2.15 -6.14 -6.79
C LEU A 170 0.85 -5.39 -7.08
N VAL A 171 0.85 -4.11 -6.74
CA VAL A 171 0.08 -3.05 -7.36
C VAL A 171 1.08 -2.14 -8.09
N PHE A 172 0.82 -1.84 -9.36
CA PHE A 172 1.74 -1.07 -10.18
C PHE A 172 1.22 0.34 -10.39
N ASP A 173 1.98 1.31 -9.87
CA ASP A 173 1.77 2.72 -10.15
C ASP A 173 2.59 3.11 -11.39
N THR A 174 1.91 3.54 -12.44
CA THR A 174 2.52 3.89 -13.73
C THR A 174 3.32 5.20 -13.70
N ALA A 175 3.07 6.06 -12.70
CA ALA A 175 3.74 7.35 -12.56
C ALA A 175 5.02 7.27 -11.72
N ASN A 176 5.04 6.42 -10.71
CA ASN A 176 6.18 6.34 -9.78
C ASN A 176 7.54 6.09 -10.46
N PRO A 177 7.68 5.24 -11.48
CA PRO A 177 8.96 5.05 -12.18
C PRO A 177 9.52 6.34 -12.80
N ILE A 178 8.64 7.23 -13.31
CA ILE A 178 9.05 8.48 -13.94
C ILE A 178 9.69 9.44 -12.92
N PHE A 179 9.29 9.36 -11.65
CA PHE A 179 9.83 10.22 -10.58
C PHE A 179 11.02 9.60 -9.85
N ASN A 180 11.12 8.27 -9.85
CA ASN A 180 12.16 7.56 -9.10
C ASN A 180 13.44 7.34 -9.93
N PRO A 181 14.63 7.49 -9.30
CA PRO A 181 15.88 7.10 -9.92
C PRO A 181 15.98 5.57 -10.04
N ASP A 182 16.54 5.10 -11.16
CA ASP A 182 16.91 3.69 -11.37
C ASP A 182 18.22 3.38 -10.67
N ARG A 183 18.12 2.83 -9.46
CA ARG A 183 19.29 2.53 -8.62
C ARG A 183 19.97 1.20 -8.96
N SER A 184 19.52 0.48 -9.98
CA SER A 184 20.22 -0.67 -10.55
C SER A 184 21.34 -0.27 -11.51
N ARG A 185 21.40 1.00 -11.92
CA ARG A 185 22.37 1.55 -12.86
C ARG A 185 23.47 2.35 -12.16
N PRO A 186 24.60 2.63 -12.82
CA PRO A 186 25.64 3.51 -12.28
C PRO A 186 25.15 4.94 -12.03
N LYS A 187 25.71 5.62 -11.03
CA LYS A 187 25.49 7.05 -10.80
C LYS A 187 26.12 7.91 -11.93
N PRO A 188 25.54 9.07 -12.28
CA PRO A 188 24.26 9.58 -11.76
C PRO A 188 23.09 8.74 -12.24
N TRP A 189 22.22 8.33 -11.29
CA TRP A 189 21.10 7.46 -11.61
C TRP A 189 20.13 8.10 -12.60
N PRO A 190 19.83 7.45 -13.74
CA PRO A 190 18.79 7.90 -14.63
C PRO A 190 17.40 7.73 -14.00
N ARG A 191 16.38 8.30 -14.61
CA ARG A 191 14.98 7.97 -14.28
C ARG A 191 14.66 6.57 -14.75
N GLN A 192 13.75 5.92 -14.04
CA GLN A 192 13.25 4.61 -14.46
C GLN A 192 12.35 4.78 -15.70
N ASP A 193 12.34 3.76 -16.55
CA ASP A 193 11.39 3.66 -17.66
C ASP A 193 10.16 2.87 -17.17
N ALA A 194 8.99 3.52 -17.24
CA ALA A 194 7.75 2.91 -16.73
C ALA A 194 7.29 1.71 -17.56
N TRP A 195 7.57 1.71 -18.88
CA TRP A 195 7.22 0.60 -19.75
C TRP A 195 8.15 -0.59 -19.56
N GLU A 196 9.48 -0.36 -19.52
CA GLU A 196 10.45 -1.39 -19.18
C GLU A 196 10.11 -2.03 -17.82
N PHE A 197 9.81 -1.20 -16.81
CA PHE A 197 9.42 -1.70 -15.50
C PHE A 197 8.18 -2.61 -15.58
N TRP A 198 7.13 -2.13 -16.26
CA TRP A 198 5.88 -2.88 -16.44
C TRP A 198 6.12 -4.23 -17.11
N GLU A 199 6.88 -4.28 -18.21
CA GLU A 199 7.13 -5.53 -18.94
C GLU A 199 7.77 -6.61 -18.06
N HIS A 200 8.62 -6.21 -17.11
CA HIS A 200 9.28 -7.13 -16.20
C HIS A 200 8.41 -7.60 -15.02
N VAL A 201 7.45 -6.80 -14.58
CA VAL A 201 6.71 -7.10 -13.33
C VAL A 201 5.23 -7.44 -13.53
N ARG A 202 4.66 -7.24 -14.72
CA ARG A 202 3.22 -7.36 -15.00
C ARG A 202 2.59 -8.69 -14.58
N ASP A 203 3.33 -9.79 -14.65
CA ASP A 203 2.83 -11.12 -14.29
C ASP A 203 2.64 -11.31 -12.78
N HIS A 204 3.13 -10.38 -11.98
CA HIS A 204 2.99 -10.33 -10.53
C HIS A 204 1.91 -9.35 -10.05
N VAL A 205 1.36 -8.54 -10.96
CA VAL A 205 0.33 -7.53 -10.65
C VAL A 205 -1.04 -8.20 -10.53
N VAL A 206 -1.84 -7.77 -9.52
CA VAL A 206 -3.19 -8.32 -9.25
C VAL A 206 -4.30 -7.34 -9.62
#